data_6865ca1557a649deb285d3250776bbcc
#
_entry.id   6865ca1557a649deb285d3250776bbcc
#
_cell.length_a   1.000
_cell.length_b   1.000
_cell.length_c   1.000
_cell.angle_alpha   90.00
_cell.angle_beta   90.00
_cell.angle_gamma   90.00
#
_symmetry.space_group_name_H-M   'P 1'
#
loop_
_entity.id
_entity.type
_entity.pdbx_description
1 polymer ?
#
loop_
_entity_poly.entity_id
_entity_poly.type
_entity_poly.pdbx_seq_one_letter_code
_entity_poly.pdbx_strand_id
1 'polypeptide(L)'
;MEKGSKTMKYLTLAGHAEREYAPDKIFAASQKAKAAIAQFGGDAVINSTLGECLDEDGKLMVLPTVERMMRTMPVEEICSYAPIGGIPGFNEAVQISLFGQVSKRFFVESAPTPGGCGALRHAVWNFLEDGDAMLTTDWFWGPYRNICEEHGRRLETFPMFDEEDRFNCEAMEQALGGLLERQNQVLLVLNTPANNPTGYSMTPEEMDRVVEAIRRFGALYPDKKITFCLDVSYIDFDDTFENTRRIFDCIRDMPENSMTLVVFSMSKSYTMCGMRCGALVCLGETKEAAERFKAAMSYSSRSVWSNVVRMAQRILVDINLNPEVKRQADAEREKFRDLISRRGETFYGEAKRVGLKCCPYKHGYFIAIPCKNPAKAAEILCGDNVFVVPQARGLRFSPCAVTTEKCLRAPEIIRRAIEKSEEETK
;
A
#
# COMPACT_ATOMS: atom_id res chain seq x y z
N MET A 1 31.70 -31.96 14.16
CA MET A 1 30.96 -31.62 15.39
C MET A 1 29.50 -31.43 14.93
N GLU A 2 28.70 -32.48 15.15
CA GLU A 2 27.27 -32.50 14.88
C GLU A 2 26.58 -31.47 15.79
N LYS A 3 25.94 -30.46 15.22
CA LYS A 3 24.98 -29.62 15.94
C LYS A 3 23.76 -30.49 16.24
N GLY A 4 23.73 -31.05 17.45
CA GLY A 4 22.58 -31.79 17.96
C GLY A 4 21.33 -30.91 17.85
N SER A 5 20.36 -31.37 17.08
CA SER A 5 18.99 -30.90 17.06
C SER A 5 18.45 -30.98 18.49
N LYS A 6 18.28 -29.84 19.17
CA LYS A 6 17.48 -29.80 20.40
C LYS A 6 16.03 -30.02 19.97
N THR A 7 15.57 -31.25 20.11
CA THR A 7 14.16 -31.61 19.97
C THR A 7 13.36 -30.76 20.97
N MET A 8 12.63 -29.78 20.49
CA MET A 8 11.74 -28.98 21.33
C MET A 8 10.56 -29.85 21.75
N LYS A 9 10.54 -30.21 23.02
CA LYS A 9 9.72 -31.29 23.63
C LYS A 9 8.23 -30.96 23.76
N TYR A 10 7.74 -29.77 23.42
CA TYR A 10 6.35 -29.34 23.68
C TYR A 10 5.76 -28.45 22.57
N LEU A 11 6.36 -28.41 21.40
CA LEU A 11 5.87 -27.61 20.26
C LEU A 11 5.15 -28.54 19.28
N THR A 12 3.91 -28.22 18.98
CA THR A 12 3.05 -28.96 18.04
C THR A 12 2.67 -28.14 16.81
N LEU A 13 3.49 -27.16 16.45
CA LEU A 13 3.30 -26.39 15.23
C LEU A 13 3.54 -27.28 14.01
N ALA A 14 2.75 -27.07 12.96
CA ALA A 14 3.05 -27.65 11.67
C ALA A 14 4.35 -27.05 11.11
N GLY A 15 5.13 -27.84 10.35
CA GLY A 15 6.46 -27.42 9.88
C GLY A 15 6.47 -26.09 9.11
N HIS A 16 5.42 -25.81 8.33
CA HIS A 16 5.29 -24.52 7.62
C HIS A 16 5.05 -23.32 8.55
N ALA A 17 4.60 -23.57 9.78
CA ALA A 17 4.32 -22.51 10.78
C ALA A 17 5.50 -22.29 11.74
N GLU A 18 6.52 -23.12 11.69
CA GLU A 18 7.74 -22.93 12.48
C GLU A 18 8.52 -21.72 11.93
N ARG A 19 8.65 -20.68 12.74
CA ARG A 19 9.35 -19.44 12.43
C ARG A 19 10.22 -19.03 13.61
N GLU A 20 11.41 -18.53 13.33
CA GLU A 20 12.14 -17.76 14.34
C GLU A 20 11.45 -16.42 14.55
N TYR A 21 11.26 -16.03 15.80
CA TYR A 21 10.69 -14.72 16.10
C TYR A 21 11.64 -13.61 15.61
N ALA A 22 11.18 -12.83 14.67
CA ALA A 22 11.84 -11.60 14.23
C ALA A 22 10.89 -10.42 14.48
N PRO A 23 11.30 -9.39 15.22
CA PRO A 23 10.48 -8.19 15.38
C PRO A 23 10.20 -7.54 14.03
N ASP A 24 8.97 -7.09 13.83
CA ASP A 24 8.66 -6.25 12.64
C ASP A 24 9.55 -5.01 12.62
N LYS A 25 10.26 -4.80 11.51
CA LYS A 25 11.28 -3.73 11.39
C LYS A 25 10.69 -2.33 11.57
N ILE A 26 9.44 -2.11 11.13
CA ILE A 26 8.76 -0.82 11.24
C ILE A 26 8.42 -0.53 12.69
N PHE A 27 7.80 -1.50 13.38
CA PHE A 27 7.44 -1.34 14.79
C PHE A 27 8.66 -1.29 15.70
N ALA A 28 9.71 -2.05 15.43
CA ALA A 28 10.96 -1.99 16.17
C ALA A 28 11.64 -0.62 16.05
N ALA A 29 11.70 -0.06 14.85
CA ALA A 29 12.23 1.30 14.63
C ALA A 29 11.35 2.35 15.34
N SER A 30 10.02 2.22 15.27
CA SER A 30 9.10 3.11 15.97
C SER A 30 9.25 3.07 17.50
N GLN A 31 9.46 1.89 18.08
CA GLN A 31 9.70 1.76 19.54
C GLN A 31 10.99 2.47 19.95
N LYS A 32 12.07 2.31 19.17
CA LYS A 32 13.34 3.03 19.43
C LYS A 32 13.14 4.54 19.36
N ALA A 33 12.41 5.03 18.35
CA ALA A 33 12.10 6.44 18.22
C ALA A 33 11.28 6.99 19.39
N LYS A 34 10.28 6.25 19.87
CA LYS A 34 9.49 6.61 21.05
C LYS A 34 10.35 6.68 22.32
N ALA A 35 11.27 5.77 22.50
CA ALA A 35 12.22 5.79 23.62
C ALA A 35 13.14 7.03 23.55
N ALA A 36 13.64 7.37 22.36
CA ALA A 36 14.43 8.58 22.15
C ALA A 36 13.64 9.87 22.42
N ILE A 37 12.38 9.94 21.98
CA ILE A 37 11.48 11.07 22.27
C ILE A 37 11.26 11.23 23.78
N ALA A 38 11.08 10.13 24.51
CA ALA A 38 10.95 10.19 25.97
C ALA A 38 12.23 10.67 26.69
N GLN A 39 13.40 10.40 26.11
CA GLN A 39 14.69 10.77 26.68
C GLN A 39 15.13 12.18 26.30
N PHE A 40 14.96 12.59 25.04
CA PHE A 40 15.55 13.80 24.47
C PHE A 40 14.53 14.88 24.12
N GLY A 41 13.24 14.57 24.20
CA GLY A 41 12.14 15.45 23.76
C GLY A 41 11.83 15.32 22.27
N GLY A 42 10.60 15.70 21.91
CA GLY A 42 10.09 15.56 20.53
C GLY A 42 10.87 16.38 19.51
N ASP A 43 11.32 17.57 19.86
CA ASP A 43 12.02 18.49 18.95
C ASP A 43 13.41 17.96 18.54
N ALA A 44 14.07 17.25 19.43
CA ALA A 44 15.40 16.68 19.18
C ALA A 44 15.37 15.40 18.31
N VAL A 45 14.18 14.80 18.10
CA VAL A 45 14.05 13.50 17.44
C VAL A 45 13.27 13.64 16.14
N ILE A 46 13.79 13.05 15.07
CA ILE A 46 13.09 12.87 13.78
C ILE A 46 12.58 11.44 13.69
N ASN A 47 11.29 11.23 14.00
CA ASN A 47 10.65 9.91 13.91
C ASN A 47 9.89 9.77 12.60
N SER A 48 10.55 9.25 11.58
CA SER A 48 10.01 9.03 10.24
C SER A 48 9.76 7.54 9.95
N THR A 49 9.24 6.80 10.93
CA THR A 49 9.08 5.34 10.83
C THR A 49 7.68 4.90 10.41
N LEU A 50 6.63 5.55 10.91
CA LEU A 50 5.24 5.16 10.67
C LEU A 50 4.63 5.91 9.48
N GLY A 51 3.68 5.27 8.82
CA GLY A 51 2.84 5.88 7.79
C GLY A 51 1.54 6.43 8.39
N GLU A 52 1.63 7.17 9.48
CA GLU A 52 0.54 7.90 10.12
C GLU A 52 0.74 9.39 9.92
N CYS A 53 -0.31 10.11 9.56
CA CYS A 53 -0.21 11.56 9.37
C CYS A 53 -0.27 12.26 10.74
N LEU A 54 0.78 13.01 11.04
CA LEU A 54 0.86 13.84 12.26
C LEU A 54 0.79 15.33 11.88
N ASP A 55 0.19 16.15 12.76
CA ASP A 55 0.21 17.61 12.62
C ASP A 55 1.59 18.21 12.97
N GLU A 56 1.70 19.53 12.97
CA GLU A 56 2.96 20.22 13.32
C GLU A 56 3.29 20.13 14.82
N ASP A 57 2.33 19.73 15.66
CA ASP A 57 2.54 19.45 17.09
C ASP A 57 2.86 17.95 17.36
N GLY A 58 2.93 17.12 16.31
CA GLY A 58 3.18 15.68 16.42
C GLY A 58 1.99 14.85 16.86
N LYS A 59 0.75 15.39 16.81
CA LYS A 59 -0.48 14.68 17.14
C LYS A 59 -1.03 13.98 15.90
N LEU A 60 -1.66 12.81 16.12
CA LEU A 60 -2.31 12.08 15.05
C LEU A 60 -3.43 12.91 14.41
N MET A 61 -3.34 13.11 13.12
CA MET A 61 -4.39 13.75 12.34
C MET A 61 -5.50 12.76 12.01
N VAL A 62 -6.72 13.12 12.38
CA VAL A 62 -7.95 12.39 12.02
C VAL A 62 -8.87 13.37 11.31
N LEU A 63 -9.54 12.94 10.23
CA LEU A 63 -10.55 13.78 9.58
C LEU A 63 -11.64 14.15 10.60
N PRO A 64 -11.91 15.44 10.82
CA PRO A 64 -12.92 15.88 11.80
C PRO A 64 -14.31 15.26 11.58
N THR A 65 -14.68 15.06 10.31
CA THR A 65 -15.92 14.35 9.94
C THR A 65 -15.91 12.91 10.43
N VAL A 66 -14.79 12.18 10.26
CA VAL A 66 -14.64 10.79 10.73
C VAL A 66 -14.68 10.74 12.26
N GLU A 67 -13.94 11.62 12.94
CA GLU A 67 -13.94 11.70 14.41
C GLU A 67 -15.34 11.95 14.97
N ARG A 68 -16.06 12.93 14.42
CA ARG A 68 -17.44 13.21 14.81
C ARG A 68 -18.34 11.99 14.66
N MET A 69 -18.28 11.30 13.52
CA MET A 69 -19.06 10.09 13.27
C MET A 69 -18.74 8.97 14.24
N MET A 70 -17.46 8.74 14.55
CA MET A 70 -17.05 7.75 15.55
C MET A 70 -17.66 8.03 16.93
N ARG A 71 -17.67 9.31 17.35
CA ARG A 71 -18.17 9.72 18.67
C ARG A 71 -19.68 9.70 18.78
N THR A 72 -20.41 9.81 17.68
CA THR A 72 -21.87 9.92 17.65
C THR A 72 -22.59 8.68 17.12
N MET A 73 -21.84 7.65 16.72
CA MET A 73 -22.43 6.44 16.15
C MET A 73 -23.23 5.67 17.19
N PRO A 74 -24.46 5.22 16.88
CA PRO A 74 -25.24 4.37 17.75
C PRO A 74 -24.51 3.06 18.07
N VAL A 75 -24.66 2.58 19.32
CA VAL A 75 -23.97 1.35 19.80
C VAL A 75 -24.31 0.14 18.92
N GLU A 76 -25.53 0.06 18.41
CA GLU A 76 -26.00 -0.99 17.52
C GLU A 76 -25.17 -1.05 16.22
N GLU A 77 -24.79 0.10 15.67
CA GLU A 77 -23.95 0.19 14.47
C GLU A 77 -22.48 -0.13 14.75
N ILE A 78 -22.05 -0.06 16.00
CA ILE A 78 -20.70 -0.43 16.43
C ILE A 78 -20.59 -1.93 16.70
N CYS A 79 -21.58 -2.50 17.41
CA CYS A 79 -21.49 -3.83 18.00
C CYS A 79 -22.13 -4.93 17.15
N SER A 80 -23.03 -4.62 16.22
CA SER A 80 -23.70 -5.61 15.39
C SER A 80 -22.79 -6.15 14.30
N TYR A 81 -23.01 -7.40 13.89
CA TYR A 81 -22.34 -7.96 12.73
C TYR A 81 -22.69 -7.19 11.44
N ALA A 82 -21.71 -7.02 10.57
CA ALA A 82 -21.96 -6.67 9.17
C ALA A 82 -22.24 -7.93 8.35
N PRO A 83 -23.03 -7.85 7.28
CA PRO A 83 -23.11 -8.92 6.27
C PRO A 83 -21.72 -9.19 5.66
N ILE A 84 -21.49 -10.43 5.20
CA ILE A 84 -20.20 -10.83 4.60
C ILE A 84 -19.85 -9.95 3.39
N GLY A 85 -20.83 -9.67 2.53
CA GLY A 85 -20.66 -8.80 1.35
C GLY A 85 -20.72 -7.30 1.63
N GLY A 86 -20.72 -6.89 2.90
CA GLY A 86 -20.85 -5.49 3.32
C GLY A 86 -22.28 -5.07 3.68
N ILE A 87 -22.39 -3.96 4.40
CA ILE A 87 -23.69 -3.36 4.72
C ILE A 87 -24.36 -2.79 3.45
N PRO A 88 -25.68 -2.57 3.46
CA PRO A 88 -26.35 -1.89 2.34
C PRO A 88 -25.66 -0.57 1.97
N GLY A 89 -25.44 -0.36 0.67
CA GLY A 89 -24.73 0.81 0.14
C GLY A 89 -23.19 0.71 0.13
N PHE A 90 -22.59 -0.36 0.70
CA PHE A 90 -21.12 -0.48 0.79
C PHE A 90 -20.46 -0.47 -0.60
N ASN A 91 -20.94 -1.30 -1.53
CA ASN A 91 -20.38 -1.36 -2.88
C ASN A 91 -20.50 -0.02 -3.63
N GLU A 92 -21.65 0.66 -3.48
CA GLU A 92 -21.89 1.98 -4.06
C GLU A 92 -20.94 3.03 -3.46
N ALA A 93 -20.79 3.04 -2.14
CA ALA A 93 -19.89 3.96 -1.44
C ALA A 93 -18.41 3.77 -1.83
N VAL A 94 -17.97 2.51 -2.02
CA VAL A 94 -16.62 2.20 -2.54
C VAL A 94 -16.46 2.76 -3.95
N GLN A 95 -17.43 2.58 -4.84
CA GLN A 95 -17.37 3.12 -6.20
C GLN A 95 -17.31 4.65 -6.22
N ILE A 96 -18.14 5.31 -5.41
CA ILE A 96 -18.11 6.79 -5.31
C ILE A 96 -16.77 7.27 -4.74
N SER A 97 -16.20 6.58 -3.79
CA SER A 97 -14.86 6.91 -3.25
C SER A 97 -13.76 6.76 -4.31
N LEU A 98 -13.84 5.71 -5.15
CA LEU A 98 -12.84 5.43 -6.18
C LEU A 98 -13.02 6.28 -7.43
N PHE A 99 -14.26 6.48 -7.90
CA PHE A 99 -14.55 7.04 -9.22
C PHE A 99 -15.33 8.36 -9.16
N GLY A 100 -15.72 8.85 -7.98
CA GLY A 100 -16.61 10.01 -7.82
C GLY A 100 -18.09 9.71 -8.09
N GLN A 101 -18.39 8.58 -8.70
CA GLN A 101 -19.74 8.13 -9.07
C GLN A 101 -19.79 6.61 -9.16
N VAL A 102 -21.00 6.05 -9.22
CA VAL A 102 -21.19 4.64 -9.59
C VAL A 102 -20.74 4.44 -11.05
N SER A 103 -19.89 3.46 -11.27
CA SER A 103 -19.36 3.17 -12.60
C SER A 103 -20.48 2.76 -13.57
N LYS A 104 -20.49 3.35 -14.76
CA LYS A 104 -21.35 2.95 -15.88
C LYS A 104 -20.61 2.04 -16.87
N ARG A 105 -19.31 1.89 -16.69
CA ARG A 105 -18.44 1.16 -17.61
C ARG A 105 -18.17 -0.26 -17.16
N PHE A 106 -17.95 -0.47 -15.86
CA PHE A 106 -17.63 -1.76 -15.27
C PHE A 106 -18.80 -2.32 -14.47
N PHE A 107 -18.92 -3.63 -14.46
CA PHE A 107 -19.69 -4.33 -13.45
C PHE A 107 -18.84 -4.45 -12.18
N VAL A 108 -19.07 -3.55 -11.22
CA VAL A 108 -18.21 -3.43 -10.03
C VAL A 108 -18.80 -4.23 -8.88
N GLU A 109 -17.98 -5.12 -8.31
CA GLU A 109 -18.27 -5.78 -7.03
C GLU A 109 -17.13 -5.52 -6.04
N SER A 110 -17.51 -5.21 -4.80
CA SER A 110 -16.57 -4.89 -3.72
C SER A 110 -16.74 -5.84 -2.56
N ALA A 111 -15.70 -6.59 -2.24
CA ALA A 111 -15.67 -7.47 -1.07
C ALA A 111 -15.01 -6.75 0.11
N PRO A 112 -15.72 -6.52 1.22
CA PRO A 112 -15.11 -5.92 2.41
C PRO A 112 -13.96 -6.74 2.95
N THR A 113 -12.89 -6.08 3.34
CA THR A 113 -11.68 -6.73 3.87
C THR A 113 -11.11 -5.97 5.07
N PRO A 114 -10.32 -6.63 5.94
CA PRO A 114 -9.61 -5.95 7.03
C PRO A 114 -8.49 -5.04 6.48
N GLY A 115 -8.86 -3.91 5.90
CA GLY A 115 -7.97 -2.96 5.23
C GLY A 115 -7.38 -3.53 3.93
N GLY A 116 -6.41 -2.81 3.35
CA GLY A 116 -5.71 -3.23 2.15
C GLY A 116 -4.96 -4.57 2.30
N CYS A 117 -4.46 -4.90 3.49
CA CYS A 117 -3.85 -6.22 3.76
C CYS A 117 -4.81 -7.37 3.46
N GLY A 118 -6.04 -7.28 3.91
CA GLY A 118 -7.06 -8.30 3.64
C GLY A 118 -7.39 -8.40 2.16
N ALA A 119 -7.44 -7.27 1.45
CA ALA A 119 -7.67 -7.24 0.01
C ALA A 119 -6.52 -7.94 -0.74
N LEU A 120 -5.27 -7.62 -0.41
CA LEU A 120 -4.10 -8.29 -0.98
C LEU A 120 -4.04 -9.78 -0.65
N ARG A 121 -4.37 -10.15 0.59
CA ARG A 121 -4.50 -11.57 0.97
C ARG A 121 -5.53 -12.29 0.08
N HIS A 122 -6.67 -11.66 -0.17
CA HIS A 122 -7.69 -12.23 -1.04
C HIS A 122 -7.23 -12.32 -2.50
N ALA A 123 -6.51 -11.30 -2.99
CA ALA A 123 -5.93 -11.33 -4.33
C ALA A 123 -4.94 -12.48 -4.48
N VAL A 124 -3.97 -12.60 -3.55
CA VAL A 124 -2.94 -13.67 -3.59
C VAL A 124 -3.58 -15.06 -3.49
N TRP A 125 -4.51 -15.25 -2.55
CA TRP A 125 -5.12 -16.56 -2.31
C TRP A 125 -6.03 -17.05 -3.43
N ASN A 126 -6.83 -16.14 -4.01
CA ASN A 126 -7.88 -16.55 -4.96
C ASN A 126 -7.45 -16.47 -6.44
N PHE A 127 -6.31 -15.81 -6.74
CA PHE A 127 -5.86 -15.58 -8.11
C PHE A 127 -4.49 -16.18 -8.43
N LEU A 128 -3.90 -16.92 -7.50
CA LEU A 128 -2.68 -17.70 -7.71
C LEU A 128 -2.85 -19.10 -7.17
N GLU A 129 -2.34 -20.09 -7.89
CA GLU A 129 -2.22 -21.46 -7.40
C GLU A 129 -1.04 -21.61 -6.44
N ASP A 130 -0.97 -22.75 -5.74
CA ASP A 130 0.15 -23.03 -4.85
C ASP A 130 1.48 -23.09 -5.62
N GLY A 131 2.49 -22.39 -5.10
CA GLY A 131 3.79 -22.26 -5.75
C GLY A 131 3.88 -21.21 -6.88
N ASP A 132 2.77 -20.59 -7.30
CA ASP A 132 2.80 -19.49 -8.26
C ASP A 132 3.45 -18.23 -7.66
N ALA A 133 3.97 -17.37 -8.53
CA ALA A 133 4.55 -16.10 -8.15
C ALA A 133 3.61 -14.91 -8.45
N MET A 134 3.47 -14.02 -7.46
CA MET A 134 2.97 -12.66 -7.66
C MET A 134 4.10 -11.79 -8.21
N LEU A 135 3.80 -10.94 -9.20
CA LEU A 135 4.74 -9.98 -9.77
C LEU A 135 4.48 -8.57 -9.27
N THR A 136 5.53 -7.86 -8.88
CA THR A 136 5.47 -6.44 -8.52
C THR A 136 6.83 -5.76 -8.78
N THR A 137 6.92 -4.45 -8.52
CA THR A 137 8.17 -3.69 -8.60
C THR A 137 9.17 -4.09 -7.51
N ASP A 138 10.46 -3.83 -7.70
CA ASP A 138 11.52 -4.09 -6.70
C ASP A 138 11.53 -3.07 -5.53
N TRP A 139 10.80 -1.95 -5.67
CA TRP A 139 10.40 -1.06 -4.59
C TRP A 139 8.95 -1.31 -4.25
N PHE A 140 8.69 -2.13 -3.23
CA PHE A 140 7.35 -2.57 -2.84
C PHE A 140 7.12 -2.48 -1.34
N TRP A 141 5.87 -2.50 -0.93
CA TRP A 141 5.50 -2.60 0.48
C TRP A 141 5.87 -3.99 1.02
N GLY A 142 6.81 -4.04 1.96
CA GLY A 142 7.40 -5.30 2.47
C GLY A 142 6.44 -6.43 2.76
N PRO A 143 5.26 -6.17 3.40
CA PRO A 143 4.27 -7.21 3.66
C PRO A 143 3.70 -7.96 2.46
N TYR A 144 3.89 -7.50 1.22
CA TYR A 144 3.53 -8.30 0.03
C TYR A 144 4.21 -9.67 0.05
N ARG A 145 5.49 -9.69 0.42
CA ARG A 145 6.26 -10.94 0.55
C ARG A 145 5.67 -11.86 1.60
N ASN A 146 5.38 -11.32 2.79
CA ASN A 146 4.80 -12.10 3.88
C ASN A 146 3.43 -12.69 3.49
N ILE A 147 2.59 -11.92 2.78
CA ILE A 147 1.28 -12.40 2.31
C ILE A 147 1.45 -13.56 1.31
N CYS A 148 2.41 -13.46 0.38
CA CYS A 148 2.69 -14.54 -0.55
C CYS A 148 3.19 -15.79 0.16
N GLU A 149 4.22 -15.66 0.99
CA GLU A 149 4.88 -16.77 1.69
C GLU A 149 3.93 -17.47 2.66
N GLU A 150 3.08 -16.72 3.39
CA GLU A 150 2.07 -17.30 4.31
C GLU A 150 1.09 -18.22 3.59
N HIS A 151 0.87 -17.99 2.32
CA HIS A 151 -0.09 -18.73 1.50
C HIS A 151 0.58 -19.68 0.49
N GLY A 152 1.87 -20.01 0.66
CA GLY A 152 2.58 -20.91 -0.24
C GLY A 152 2.83 -20.35 -1.65
N ARG A 153 2.76 -19.02 -1.81
CA ARG A 153 3.04 -18.32 -3.08
C ARG A 153 4.39 -17.65 -3.00
N ARG A 154 4.95 -17.31 -4.16
CA ARG A 154 6.22 -16.59 -4.26
C ARG A 154 5.98 -15.14 -4.63
N LEU A 155 6.97 -14.29 -4.38
CA LEU A 155 7.03 -12.92 -4.85
C LEU A 155 8.21 -12.77 -5.81
N GLU A 156 7.95 -12.35 -7.04
CA GLU A 156 8.97 -11.96 -8.01
C GLU A 156 8.87 -10.46 -8.30
N THR A 157 9.99 -9.84 -8.62
CA THR A 157 10.08 -8.41 -8.82
C THR A 157 10.81 -8.04 -10.09
N PHE A 158 10.49 -6.88 -10.65
CA PHE A 158 11.22 -6.26 -11.74
C PHE A 158 11.71 -4.85 -11.31
N PRO A 159 12.77 -4.30 -11.93
CA PRO A 159 13.23 -2.94 -11.67
C PRO A 159 12.12 -1.91 -11.92
N MET A 160 11.77 -1.13 -10.89
CA MET A 160 10.67 -0.16 -10.97
C MET A 160 10.96 0.98 -11.93
N PHE A 161 12.22 1.43 -12.00
CA PHE A 161 12.64 2.57 -12.78
C PHE A 161 13.58 2.20 -13.92
N ASP A 162 13.42 2.86 -15.06
CA ASP A 162 14.35 2.85 -16.17
C ASP A 162 15.52 3.82 -15.94
N GLU A 163 16.40 3.96 -16.94
CA GLU A 163 17.57 4.86 -16.86
C GLU A 163 17.19 6.35 -16.83
N GLU A 164 15.97 6.72 -17.26
CA GLU A 164 15.43 8.07 -17.23
C GLU A 164 14.54 8.33 -16.01
N ASP A 165 14.60 7.48 -14.97
CA ASP A 165 13.81 7.59 -13.75
C ASP A 165 12.27 7.52 -13.98
N ARG A 166 11.82 6.85 -15.06
CA ARG A 166 10.40 6.58 -15.35
C ARG A 166 10.04 5.15 -14.97
N PHE A 167 8.74 4.85 -14.92
CA PHE A 167 8.28 3.47 -14.70
C PHE A 167 8.80 2.55 -15.83
N ASN A 168 9.47 1.48 -15.45
CA ASN A 168 10.13 0.56 -16.37
C ASN A 168 9.15 -0.45 -16.97
N CYS A 169 8.38 0.00 -17.96
CA CYS A 169 7.42 -0.84 -18.65
C CYS A 169 8.08 -2.03 -19.35
N GLU A 170 9.30 -1.87 -19.89
CA GLU A 170 10.01 -2.93 -20.57
C GLU A 170 10.39 -4.07 -19.62
N ALA A 171 10.96 -3.75 -18.47
CA ALA A 171 11.27 -4.75 -17.44
C ALA A 171 10.01 -5.44 -16.91
N MET A 172 8.90 -4.70 -16.76
CA MET A 172 7.61 -5.28 -16.40
C MET A 172 7.14 -6.29 -17.46
N GLU A 173 7.19 -5.93 -18.74
CA GLU A 173 6.78 -6.80 -19.84
C GLU A 173 7.62 -8.08 -19.89
N GLN A 174 8.95 -7.96 -19.79
CA GLN A 174 9.85 -9.11 -19.75
C GLN A 174 9.54 -10.05 -18.57
N ALA A 175 9.33 -9.49 -17.39
CA ALA A 175 9.00 -10.27 -16.20
C ALA A 175 7.63 -10.94 -16.30
N LEU A 176 6.61 -10.25 -16.81
CA LEU A 176 5.27 -10.78 -17.04
C LEU A 176 5.29 -11.92 -18.05
N GLY A 177 5.95 -11.74 -19.19
CA GLY A 177 6.14 -12.78 -20.20
C GLY A 177 6.83 -14.02 -19.65
N GLY A 178 7.95 -13.82 -18.93
CA GLY A 178 8.70 -14.91 -18.31
C GLY A 178 7.92 -15.67 -17.25
N LEU A 179 6.97 -15.04 -16.53
CA LEU A 179 6.07 -15.74 -15.64
C LEU A 179 5.00 -16.54 -16.41
N LEU A 180 4.43 -15.97 -17.46
CA LEU A 180 3.43 -16.66 -18.28
C LEU A 180 4.00 -17.90 -18.99
N GLU A 181 5.31 -17.97 -19.22
CA GLU A 181 5.94 -19.20 -19.71
C GLU A 181 5.97 -20.32 -18.65
N ARG A 182 6.04 -19.98 -17.36
CA ARG A 182 6.31 -20.92 -16.26
C ARG A 182 5.09 -21.28 -15.43
N GLN A 183 4.04 -20.45 -15.43
CA GLN A 183 2.82 -20.64 -14.63
C GLN A 183 1.56 -20.30 -15.42
N ASN A 184 0.42 -20.82 -14.98
CA ASN A 184 -0.86 -20.64 -15.69
C ASN A 184 -1.65 -19.42 -15.23
N GLN A 185 -1.33 -18.87 -14.07
CA GLN A 185 -1.97 -17.69 -13.51
C GLN A 185 -0.90 -16.71 -13.08
N VAL A 186 -1.06 -15.44 -13.44
CA VAL A 186 -0.18 -14.36 -13.00
C VAL A 186 -1.02 -13.29 -12.30
N LEU A 187 -0.54 -12.85 -11.15
CA LEU A 187 -1.05 -11.69 -10.44
C LEU A 187 0.01 -10.59 -10.50
N LEU A 188 -0.23 -9.56 -11.32
CA LEU A 188 0.57 -8.34 -11.38
C LEU A 188 -0.02 -7.32 -10.41
N VAL A 189 0.72 -6.95 -9.38
CA VAL A 189 0.32 -5.92 -8.40
C VAL A 189 1.16 -4.67 -8.60
N LEU A 190 0.51 -3.54 -8.88
CA LEU A 190 1.15 -2.23 -8.96
C LEU A 190 0.57 -1.31 -7.90
N ASN A 191 1.42 -0.84 -6.99
CA ASN A 191 1.03 0.16 -5.99
C ASN A 191 1.24 1.56 -6.60
N THR A 192 0.15 2.14 -7.05
CA THR A 192 0.07 3.47 -7.66
C THR A 192 -1.35 4.01 -7.50
N PRO A 193 -1.55 5.33 -7.33
CA PRO A 193 -0.54 6.39 -7.20
C PRO A 193 0.13 6.44 -5.85
N ALA A 194 1.11 7.33 -5.70
CA ALA A 194 1.84 7.61 -4.46
C ALA A 194 2.42 6.32 -3.81
N ASN A 195 3.16 5.56 -4.60
CA ASN A 195 3.74 4.26 -4.22
C ASN A 195 4.38 4.26 -2.83
N ASN A 196 4.16 3.21 -2.06
CA ASN A 196 4.92 2.89 -0.87
C ASN A 196 6.03 1.88 -1.22
N PRO A 197 7.32 2.28 -1.27
CA PRO A 197 7.91 3.36 -0.46
C PRO A 197 8.37 4.61 -1.22
N THR A 198 8.19 4.71 -2.53
CA THR A 198 8.89 5.73 -3.34
C THR A 198 8.17 7.09 -3.42
N GLY A 199 6.83 7.10 -3.27
CA GLY A 199 6.01 8.27 -3.58
C GLY A 199 5.89 8.54 -5.08
N TYR A 200 6.21 7.55 -5.91
CA TYR A 200 6.03 7.62 -7.36
C TYR A 200 4.56 7.36 -7.73
N SER A 201 4.07 8.13 -8.68
CA SER A 201 2.76 7.94 -9.30
C SER A 201 2.94 7.70 -10.78
N MET A 202 2.42 6.59 -11.29
CA MET A 202 2.45 6.30 -12.72
C MET A 202 1.63 7.33 -13.49
N THR A 203 2.13 7.70 -14.67
CA THR A 203 1.37 8.56 -15.58
C THR A 203 0.31 7.75 -16.33
N PRO A 204 -0.73 8.40 -16.90
CA PRO A 204 -1.68 7.72 -17.77
C PRO A 204 -1.01 6.99 -18.95
N GLU A 205 0.05 7.56 -19.52
CA GLU A 205 0.79 6.97 -20.64
C GLU A 205 1.55 5.70 -20.22
N GLU A 206 2.14 5.68 -19.02
CA GLU A 206 2.75 4.48 -18.44
C GLU A 206 1.70 3.41 -18.15
N MET A 207 0.54 3.80 -17.65
CA MET A 207 -0.59 2.89 -17.40
C MET A 207 -1.15 2.32 -18.71
N ASP A 208 -1.30 3.13 -19.77
CA ASP A 208 -1.71 2.64 -21.09
C ASP A 208 -0.73 1.58 -21.63
N ARG A 209 0.58 1.75 -21.44
CA ARG A 209 1.59 0.74 -21.82
C ARG A 209 1.43 -0.56 -21.04
N VAL A 210 1.15 -0.50 -19.73
CA VAL A 210 0.86 -1.68 -18.92
C VAL A 210 -0.37 -2.42 -19.43
N VAL A 211 -1.46 -1.71 -19.68
CA VAL A 211 -2.70 -2.28 -20.20
C VAL A 211 -2.49 -2.90 -21.58
N GLU A 212 -1.74 -2.23 -22.46
CA GLU A 212 -1.40 -2.76 -23.80
C GLU A 212 -0.57 -4.07 -23.70
N ALA A 213 0.38 -4.12 -22.76
CA ALA A 213 1.13 -5.35 -22.51
C ALA A 213 0.22 -6.49 -22.06
N ILE A 214 -0.73 -6.23 -21.14
CA ILE A 214 -1.70 -7.23 -20.69
C ILE A 214 -2.57 -7.73 -21.86
N ARG A 215 -3.04 -6.84 -22.75
CA ARG A 215 -3.81 -7.21 -23.93
C ARG A 215 -3.00 -8.12 -24.86
N ARG A 216 -1.77 -7.73 -25.16
CA ARG A 216 -0.88 -8.49 -26.03
C ARG A 216 -0.58 -9.88 -25.46
N PHE A 217 -0.28 -9.98 -24.16
CA PHE A 217 -0.02 -11.25 -23.52
C PHE A 217 -1.29 -12.09 -23.34
N GLY A 218 -2.46 -11.48 -23.10
CA GLY A 218 -3.73 -12.18 -23.08
C GLY A 218 -4.06 -12.84 -24.40
N ALA A 219 -3.78 -12.16 -25.52
CA ALA A 219 -3.95 -12.72 -26.86
C ALA A 219 -2.89 -13.81 -27.18
N LEU A 220 -1.65 -13.64 -26.74
CA LEU A 220 -0.57 -14.59 -26.96
C LEU A 220 -0.72 -15.87 -26.15
N TYR A 221 -1.30 -15.79 -24.96
CA TYR A 221 -1.49 -16.91 -24.03
C TYR A 221 -2.97 -17.09 -23.66
N PRO A 222 -3.86 -17.47 -24.60
CA PRO A 222 -5.32 -17.50 -24.37
C PRO A 222 -5.75 -18.47 -23.27
N ASP A 223 -4.97 -19.52 -23.02
CA ASP A 223 -5.24 -20.52 -21.97
C ASP A 223 -4.72 -20.12 -20.57
N LYS A 224 -3.98 -19.02 -20.47
CA LYS A 224 -3.44 -18.52 -19.21
C LYS A 224 -4.35 -17.41 -18.65
N LYS A 225 -4.23 -17.13 -17.33
CA LYS A 225 -5.03 -16.11 -16.67
C LYS A 225 -4.13 -14.98 -16.17
N ILE A 226 -4.49 -13.75 -16.48
CA ILE A 226 -3.77 -12.55 -16.05
C ILE A 226 -4.65 -11.73 -15.12
N THR A 227 -4.25 -11.60 -13.86
CA THR A 227 -4.93 -10.71 -12.92
C THR A 227 -4.08 -9.46 -12.74
N PHE A 228 -4.66 -8.33 -13.13
CA PHE A 228 -4.07 -7.01 -12.92
C PHE A 228 -4.65 -6.38 -11.67
N CYS A 229 -3.83 -6.07 -10.68
CA CYS A 229 -4.26 -5.54 -9.40
C CYS A 229 -3.59 -4.19 -9.11
N LEU A 230 -4.41 -3.14 -9.03
CA LEU A 230 -3.98 -1.80 -8.62
C LEU A 230 -4.14 -1.65 -7.10
N ASP A 231 -3.04 -1.51 -6.37
CA ASP A 231 -3.08 -1.10 -4.98
C ASP A 231 -3.11 0.42 -4.89
N VAL A 232 -4.31 0.96 -4.70
CA VAL A 232 -4.56 2.41 -4.65
C VAL A 232 -4.70 2.94 -3.23
N SER A 233 -4.03 2.33 -2.27
CA SER A 233 -4.14 2.68 -0.84
C SER A 233 -3.83 4.14 -0.52
N TYR A 234 -3.14 4.87 -1.40
CA TYR A 234 -2.75 6.27 -1.24
C TYR A 234 -3.39 7.22 -2.27
N ILE A 235 -4.41 6.78 -2.98
CA ILE A 235 -5.01 7.48 -4.13
C ILE A 235 -5.46 8.92 -3.84
N ASP A 236 -5.85 9.24 -2.61
CA ASP A 236 -6.30 10.57 -2.21
C ASP A 236 -5.16 11.48 -1.73
N PHE A 237 -3.92 11.01 -1.78
CA PHE A 237 -2.72 11.75 -1.35
C PHE A 237 -1.71 11.93 -2.49
N ASP A 238 -2.17 11.85 -3.72
CA ASP A 238 -1.42 12.17 -4.93
C ASP A 238 -1.73 13.60 -5.37
N ASP A 239 -2.35 13.77 -6.50
CA ASP A 239 -2.78 15.04 -7.09
C ASP A 239 -4.27 15.33 -6.76
N THR A 240 -4.92 16.17 -7.54
CA THR A 240 -6.37 16.40 -7.44
C THR A 240 -7.15 15.12 -7.67
N PHE A 241 -8.38 15.09 -7.16
CA PHE A 241 -9.23 13.92 -7.32
C PHE A 241 -9.37 13.50 -8.79
N GLU A 242 -9.63 14.44 -9.68
CA GLU A 242 -9.85 14.21 -11.11
C GLU A 242 -8.59 13.67 -11.79
N ASN A 243 -7.43 14.27 -11.53
CA ASN A 243 -6.17 13.86 -12.15
C ASN A 243 -5.77 12.45 -11.73
N THR A 244 -5.87 12.17 -10.45
CA THR A 244 -5.47 10.87 -9.89
C THR A 244 -6.32 9.72 -10.42
N ARG A 245 -7.62 9.94 -10.71
CA ARG A 245 -8.54 8.90 -11.20
C ARG A 245 -8.40 8.61 -12.70
N ARG A 246 -7.66 9.42 -13.45
CA ARG A 246 -7.40 9.19 -14.88
C ARG A 246 -6.71 7.86 -15.17
N ILE A 247 -6.00 7.28 -14.21
CA ILE A 247 -5.42 5.94 -14.33
C ILE A 247 -6.49 4.87 -14.62
N PHE A 248 -7.72 5.06 -14.16
CA PHE A 248 -8.81 4.11 -14.43
C PHE A 248 -9.34 4.24 -15.87
N ASP A 249 -9.16 5.37 -16.54
CA ASP A 249 -9.57 5.58 -17.94
C ASP A 249 -8.71 4.73 -18.90
N CYS A 250 -7.50 4.39 -18.49
CA CYS A 250 -6.60 3.51 -19.24
C CYS A 250 -7.05 2.06 -19.26
N ILE A 251 -7.80 1.62 -18.24
CA ILE A 251 -8.30 0.24 -18.12
C ILE A 251 -9.48 0.09 -19.06
N ARG A 252 -9.26 -0.42 -20.26
CA ARG A 252 -10.27 -0.62 -21.29
C ARG A 252 -9.92 -1.81 -22.17
N ASP A 253 -10.94 -2.43 -22.76
CA ASP A 253 -10.80 -3.56 -23.70
C ASP A 253 -9.89 -4.68 -23.17
N MET A 254 -10.09 -5.05 -21.92
CA MET A 254 -9.29 -6.09 -21.26
C MET A 254 -9.64 -7.47 -21.85
N PRO A 255 -8.61 -8.34 -22.05
CA PRO A 255 -8.85 -9.67 -22.62
C PRO A 255 -9.77 -10.53 -21.73
N GLU A 256 -10.54 -11.46 -22.35
CA GLU A 256 -11.46 -12.34 -21.63
C GLU A 256 -10.78 -13.22 -20.57
N ASN A 257 -9.51 -13.56 -20.76
CA ASN A 257 -8.68 -14.31 -19.82
C ASN A 257 -7.97 -13.43 -18.78
N SER A 258 -8.42 -12.19 -18.63
CA SER A 258 -7.90 -11.28 -17.60
C SER A 258 -8.97 -10.77 -16.66
N MET A 259 -8.54 -10.30 -15.48
CA MET A 259 -9.40 -9.62 -14.52
C MET A 259 -8.65 -8.43 -13.92
N THR A 260 -9.33 -7.29 -13.81
CA THR A 260 -8.78 -6.12 -13.11
C THR A 260 -9.34 -6.04 -11.70
N LEU A 261 -8.43 -5.92 -10.74
CA LEU A 261 -8.72 -5.75 -9.31
C LEU A 261 -8.20 -4.41 -8.82
N VAL A 262 -8.86 -3.87 -7.79
CA VAL A 262 -8.39 -2.69 -7.07
C VAL A 262 -8.38 -2.98 -5.58
N VAL A 263 -7.25 -2.72 -4.93
CA VAL A 263 -7.13 -2.74 -3.48
C VAL A 263 -7.52 -1.37 -2.94
N PHE A 264 -8.70 -1.31 -2.35
CA PHE A 264 -9.22 -0.11 -1.69
C PHE A 264 -8.93 -0.18 -0.18
N SER A 265 -8.51 0.93 0.41
CA SER A 265 -8.22 1.00 1.85
C SER A 265 -8.71 2.30 2.47
N MET A 266 -9.46 2.21 3.57
CA MET A 266 -9.83 3.38 4.36
C MET A 266 -8.71 3.87 5.29
N SER A 267 -7.62 3.12 5.41
CA SER A 267 -6.54 3.41 6.35
C SER A 267 -5.96 4.82 6.17
N LYS A 268 -5.77 5.26 4.91
CA LYS A 268 -5.18 6.56 4.59
C LYS A 268 -6.24 7.58 4.20
N SER A 269 -7.05 7.28 3.19
CA SER A 269 -8.09 8.16 2.66
C SER A 269 -9.10 8.65 3.69
N TYR A 270 -9.34 7.87 4.74
CA TYR A 270 -10.26 8.21 5.83
C TYR A 270 -9.56 8.32 7.19
N THR A 271 -8.22 8.32 7.22
CA THR A 271 -7.41 8.38 8.46
C THR A 271 -7.78 7.31 9.50
N MET A 272 -8.22 6.15 9.06
CA MET A 272 -8.78 5.07 9.89
C MET A 272 -7.84 3.84 9.93
N CYS A 273 -6.53 4.06 10.09
CA CYS A 273 -5.54 2.99 10.07
C CYS A 273 -5.82 1.84 11.07
N GLY A 274 -6.28 2.20 12.26
CA GLY A 274 -6.61 1.25 13.35
C GLY A 274 -7.93 0.51 13.16
N MET A 275 -8.86 1.00 12.34
CA MET A 275 -10.21 0.41 12.18
C MET A 275 -10.25 -0.78 11.23
N ARG A 276 -9.19 -1.01 10.48
CA ARG A 276 -9.03 -2.18 9.60
C ARG A 276 -10.20 -2.41 8.64
N CYS A 277 -10.51 -1.43 7.80
CA CYS A 277 -11.52 -1.55 6.76
C CYS A 277 -10.97 -1.16 5.38
N GLY A 278 -11.37 -1.92 4.38
CA GLY A 278 -11.05 -1.74 2.97
C GLY A 278 -11.89 -2.69 2.12
N ALA A 279 -11.54 -2.87 0.88
CA ALA A 279 -12.17 -3.80 -0.02
C ALA A 279 -11.18 -4.32 -1.09
N LEU A 280 -11.36 -5.56 -1.51
CA LEU A 280 -10.93 -5.98 -2.83
C LEU A 280 -12.07 -5.70 -3.81
N VAL A 281 -11.79 -4.98 -4.86
CA VAL A 281 -12.78 -4.51 -5.84
C VAL A 281 -12.49 -5.15 -7.18
N CYS A 282 -13.50 -5.74 -7.80
CA CYS A 282 -13.43 -6.23 -9.18
C CYS A 282 -14.00 -5.18 -10.14
N LEU A 283 -13.26 -4.87 -11.19
CA LEU A 283 -13.73 -4.11 -12.34
C LEU A 283 -14.06 -5.11 -13.46
N GLY A 284 -15.24 -5.71 -13.39
CA GLY A 284 -15.68 -6.76 -14.34
C GLY A 284 -16.09 -6.17 -15.68
N GLU A 285 -15.58 -6.71 -16.77
CA GLU A 285 -16.05 -6.39 -18.14
C GLU A 285 -17.45 -7.01 -18.40
N THR A 286 -17.81 -8.05 -17.67
CA THR A 286 -19.13 -8.70 -17.74
C THR A 286 -19.74 -8.87 -16.36
N LYS A 287 -21.09 -8.94 -16.32
CA LYS A 287 -21.84 -9.19 -15.09
C LYS A 287 -21.47 -10.56 -14.49
N GLU A 288 -21.28 -11.57 -15.34
CA GLU A 288 -20.90 -12.91 -14.91
C GLU A 288 -19.54 -12.92 -14.20
N ALA A 289 -18.54 -12.20 -14.71
CA ALA A 289 -17.23 -12.09 -14.06
C ALA A 289 -17.33 -11.46 -12.66
N ALA A 290 -18.13 -10.40 -12.52
CA ALA A 290 -18.39 -9.75 -11.25
C ALA A 290 -19.14 -10.67 -10.26
N GLU A 291 -20.14 -11.42 -10.72
CA GLU A 291 -20.88 -12.38 -9.88
C GLU A 291 -20.00 -13.55 -9.42
N ARG A 292 -19.13 -14.08 -10.28
CA ARG A 292 -18.14 -15.11 -9.91
C ARG A 292 -17.13 -14.58 -8.89
N PHE A 293 -16.63 -13.36 -9.08
CA PHE A 293 -15.77 -12.70 -8.10
C PHE A 293 -16.48 -12.61 -6.74
N LYS A 294 -17.71 -12.09 -6.71
CA LYS A 294 -18.53 -11.97 -5.49
C LYS A 294 -18.69 -13.31 -4.76
N ALA A 295 -18.98 -14.37 -5.49
CA ALA A 295 -19.14 -15.70 -4.91
C ALA A 295 -17.84 -16.21 -4.27
N ALA A 296 -16.70 -16.10 -4.98
CA ALA A 296 -15.39 -16.49 -4.48
C ALA A 296 -14.98 -15.68 -3.24
N MET A 297 -15.17 -14.35 -3.27
CA MET A 297 -14.82 -13.49 -2.15
C MET A 297 -15.71 -13.73 -0.94
N SER A 298 -16.99 -13.99 -1.14
CA SER A 298 -17.92 -14.32 -0.04
C SER A 298 -17.49 -15.59 0.70
N TYR A 299 -17.13 -16.63 -0.02
CA TYR A 299 -16.63 -17.89 0.55
C TYR A 299 -15.30 -17.66 1.28
N SER A 300 -14.35 -16.98 0.65
CA SER A 300 -13.04 -16.70 1.20
C SER A 300 -13.11 -15.82 2.45
N SER A 301 -13.92 -14.76 2.44
CA SER A 301 -14.17 -13.89 3.61
C SER A 301 -14.76 -14.67 4.78
N ARG A 302 -15.77 -15.52 4.51
CA ARG A 302 -16.40 -16.35 5.55
C ARG A 302 -15.39 -17.26 6.23
N SER A 303 -14.45 -17.80 5.47
CA SER A 303 -13.48 -18.78 5.95
C SER A 303 -12.36 -18.16 6.80
N VAL A 304 -12.05 -16.87 6.62
CA VAL A 304 -10.87 -16.23 7.24
C VAL A 304 -11.26 -15.30 8.39
N TRP A 305 -12.14 -14.33 8.17
CA TRP A 305 -12.53 -13.33 9.16
C TRP A 305 -14.03 -13.21 9.40
N SER A 306 -14.81 -14.00 8.70
CA SER A 306 -16.28 -14.01 8.76
C SER A 306 -16.93 -12.74 8.20
N ASN A 307 -16.65 -11.58 8.77
CA ASN A 307 -17.10 -10.26 8.32
C ASN A 307 -16.15 -9.18 8.82
N VAL A 308 -16.33 -7.96 8.34
CA VAL A 308 -15.45 -6.81 8.64
C VAL A 308 -16.20 -5.81 9.52
N VAL A 309 -15.46 -4.98 10.23
CA VAL A 309 -15.94 -3.97 11.18
C VAL A 309 -17.10 -3.15 10.57
N ARG A 310 -18.28 -3.24 11.19
CA ARG A 310 -19.50 -2.58 10.72
C ARG A 310 -19.42 -1.06 10.81
N MET A 311 -18.94 -0.54 11.94
CA MET A 311 -18.76 0.89 12.17
C MET A 311 -17.98 1.57 11.04
N ALA A 312 -16.87 0.99 10.61
CA ALA A 312 -16.05 1.55 9.54
C ALA A 312 -16.78 1.56 8.19
N GLN A 313 -17.53 0.49 7.88
CA GLN A 313 -18.36 0.43 6.69
C GLN A 313 -19.46 1.49 6.73
N ARG A 314 -20.09 1.71 7.92
CA ARG A 314 -21.11 2.73 8.10
C ARG A 314 -20.57 4.13 7.83
N ILE A 315 -19.39 4.46 8.36
CA ILE A 315 -18.71 5.75 8.10
C ILE A 315 -18.47 5.93 6.59
N LEU A 316 -17.97 4.90 5.89
CA LEU A 316 -17.79 4.96 4.44
C LEU A 316 -19.08 5.27 3.70
N VAL A 317 -20.15 4.55 4.03
CA VAL A 317 -21.47 4.71 3.41
C VAL A 317 -22.02 6.10 3.68
N ASP A 318 -22.01 6.56 4.93
CA ASP A 318 -22.57 7.85 5.32
C ASP A 318 -21.82 9.04 4.70
N ILE A 319 -20.50 8.92 4.54
CA ILE A 319 -19.72 9.95 3.85
C ILE A 319 -20.06 9.97 2.37
N ASN A 320 -20.02 8.82 1.69
CA ASN A 320 -20.06 8.81 0.22
C ASN A 320 -21.48 8.90 -0.36
N LEU A 321 -22.50 8.42 0.35
CA LEU A 321 -23.89 8.52 -0.11
C LEU A 321 -24.60 9.80 0.34
N ASN A 322 -23.94 10.66 1.12
CA ASN A 322 -24.45 11.97 1.48
C ASN A 322 -23.56 13.06 0.84
N PRO A 323 -24.05 13.77 -0.20
CA PRO A 323 -23.23 14.76 -0.92
C PRO A 323 -22.67 15.90 -0.04
N GLU A 324 -23.41 16.31 1.00
CA GLU A 324 -22.97 17.36 1.93
C GLU A 324 -21.80 16.88 2.78
N VAL A 325 -21.94 15.69 3.38
CA VAL A 325 -20.91 15.07 4.22
C VAL A 325 -19.68 14.74 3.39
N LYS A 326 -19.89 14.27 2.16
CA LYS A 326 -18.78 14.00 1.21
C LYS A 326 -17.97 15.26 0.92
N ARG A 327 -18.61 16.37 0.56
CA ARG A 327 -17.93 17.65 0.32
C ARG A 327 -17.10 18.10 1.52
N GLN A 328 -17.65 17.94 2.74
CA GLN A 328 -16.93 18.27 3.96
C GLN A 328 -15.70 17.39 4.16
N ALA A 329 -15.84 16.07 4.06
CA ALA A 329 -14.74 15.12 4.20
C ALA A 329 -13.66 15.29 3.11
N ASP A 330 -14.06 15.59 1.87
CA ASP A 330 -13.15 15.87 0.76
C ASP A 330 -12.32 17.14 1.03
N ALA A 331 -12.93 18.22 1.50
CA ALA A 331 -12.23 19.46 1.85
C ALA A 331 -11.28 19.29 3.05
N GLU A 332 -11.62 18.43 4.02
CA GLU A 332 -10.73 18.07 5.12
C GLU A 332 -9.52 17.26 4.61
N ARG A 333 -9.76 16.29 3.73
CA ARG A 333 -8.71 15.43 3.13
C ARG A 333 -7.75 16.24 2.25
N GLU A 334 -8.26 17.22 1.52
CA GLU A 334 -7.45 18.11 0.70
C GLU A 334 -6.41 18.88 1.55
N LYS A 335 -6.80 19.39 2.70
CA LYS A 335 -5.86 20.04 3.62
C LYS A 335 -4.75 19.11 4.10
N PHE A 336 -5.08 17.84 4.33
CA PHE A 336 -4.11 16.82 4.74
C PHE A 336 -3.18 16.47 3.58
N ARG A 337 -3.71 16.30 2.37
CA ARG A 337 -2.92 16.11 1.15
C ARG A 337 -1.93 17.26 0.96
N ASP A 338 -2.39 18.49 1.04
CA ASP A 338 -1.57 19.69 0.82
C ASP A 338 -0.45 19.82 1.86
N LEU A 339 -0.72 19.46 3.12
CA LEU A 339 0.31 19.41 4.15
C LEU A 339 1.39 18.35 3.84
N ILE A 340 0.97 17.14 3.47
CA ILE A 340 1.89 16.04 3.15
C ILE A 340 2.71 16.37 1.90
N SER A 341 2.09 16.91 0.87
CA SER A 341 2.78 17.35 -0.36
C SER A 341 3.85 18.39 -0.07
N ARG A 342 3.53 19.43 0.71
CA ARG A 342 4.49 20.45 1.12
C ARG A 342 5.69 19.84 1.86
N ARG A 343 5.45 18.92 2.80
CA ARG A 343 6.52 18.24 3.54
C ARG A 343 7.38 17.37 2.64
N GLY A 344 6.77 16.61 1.72
CA GLY A 344 7.48 15.80 0.74
C GLY A 344 8.34 16.65 -0.21
N GLU A 345 7.77 17.74 -0.74
CA GLU A 345 8.48 18.70 -1.59
C GLU A 345 9.64 19.36 -0.85
N THR A 346 9.44 19.76 0.42
CA THR A 346 10.50 20.34 1.26
C THR A 346 11.65 19.35 1.42
N PHE A 347 11.36 18.10 1.78
CA PHE A 347 12.39 17.05 1.90
C PHE A 347 13.10 16.80 0.57
N TYR A 348 12.34 16.60 -0.51
CA TYR A 348 12.88 16.24 -1.81
C TYR A 348 13.69 17.36 -2.45
N GLY A 349 13.27 18.62 -2.29
CA GLY A 349 14.01 19.80 -2.70
C GLY A 349 15.33 19.95 -1.94
N GLU A 350 15.32 19.78 -0.62
CA GLU A 350 16.51 19.83 0.20
C GLU A 350 17.44 18.64 -0.10
N ALA A 351 16.91 17.44 -0.32
CA ALA A 351 17.69 16.29 -0.73
C ALA A 351 18.49 16.56 -2.00
N LYS A 352 17.86 17.18 -3.02
CA LYS A 352 18.56 17.63 -4.24
C LYS A 352 19.65 18.65 -3.93
N ARG A 353 19.38 19.64 -3.06
CA ARG A 353 20.34 20.69 -2.69
C ARG A 353 21.58 20.13 -2.03
N VAL A 354 21.43 19.14 -1.16
CA VAL A 354 22.57 18.52 -0.43
C VAL A 354 23.19 17.33 -1.19
N GLY A 355 22.68 16.97 -2.36
CA GLY A 355 23.19 15.84 -3.14
C GLY A 355 22.78 14.45 -2.61
N LEU A 356 21.70 14.36 -1.81
CA LEU A 356 21.14 13.08 -1.40
C LEU A 356 20.32 12.49 -2.55
N LYS A 357 20.71 11.32 -3.06
CA LYS A 357 19.97 10.62 -4.10
C LYS A 357 18.72 10.00 -3.51
N CYS A 358 17.55 10.35 -4.05
CA CYS A 358 16.26 9.72 -3.77
C CYS A 358 15.72 9.03 -5.01
N CYS A 359 14.82 8.06 -4.83
CA CYS A 359 13.97 7.61 -5.94
C CYS A 359 13.09 8.77 -6.44
N PRO A 360 12.62 8.71 -7.70
CA PRO A 360 11.67 9.69 -8.20
C PRO A 360 10.44 9.79 -7.28
N TYR A 361 10.23 10.98 -6.74
CA TYR A 361 9.11 11.30 -5.84
C TYR A 361 8.18 12.29 -6.54
N LYS A 362 6.90 12.01 -6.50
CA LYS A 362 5.86 12.94 -6.96
C LYS A 362 4.98 13.39 -5.80
N HIS A 363 4.39 12.44 -5.08
CA HIS A 363 3.44 12.72 -4.00
C HIS A 363 3.44 11.61 -2.94
N GLY A 364 2.64 11.80 -1.89
CA GLY A 364 2.30 10.75 -0.93
C GLY A 364 3.16 10.72 0.33
N TYR A 365 3.01 9.63 1.05
CA TYR A 365 3.45 9.47 2.44
C TYR A 365 4.93 9.19 2.61
N PHE A 366 5.62 8.74 1.54
CA PHE A 366 6.95 8.14 1.65
C PHE A 366 7.89 8.62 0.57
N ILE A 367 9.18 8.64 0.92
CA ILE A 367 10.29 8.88 -0.01
C ILE A 367 11.30 7.75 0.20
N ALA A 368 11.67 7.06 -0.89
CA ALA A 368 12.70 6.03 -0.85
C ALA A 368 14.06 6.62 -1.20
N ILE A 369 15.06 6.20 -0.46
CA ILE A 369 16.44 6.68 -0.56
C ILE A 369 17.32 5.46 -0.82
N PRO A 370 17.83 5.26 -2.04
CA PRO A 370 18.73 4.15 -2.37
C PRO A 370 19.99 4.17 -1.49
N CYS A 371 20.36 3.02 -0.94
CA CYS A 371 21.52 2.88 -0.07
C CYS A 371 22.03 1.43 -0.13
N LYS A 372 23.37 1.26 -0.18
CA LYS A 372 23.99 -0.09 -0.25
C LYS A 372 23.87 -0.85 1.08
N ASN A 373 23.97 -0.13 2.20
CA ASN A 373 23.96 -0.71 3.54
C ASN A 373 22.82 -0.12 4.41
N PRO A 374 21.52 -0.39 4.08
CA PRO A 374 20.40 0.28 4.74
C PRO A 374 20.34 0.05 6.25
N ALA A 375 20.68 -1.16 6.70
CA ALA A 375 20.67 -1.50 8.13
C ALA A 375 21.72 -0.70 8.91
N LYS A 376 22.94 -0.58 8.36
CA LYS A 376 24.02 0.17 8.98
C LYS A 376 23.75 1.68 8.96
N ALA A 377 23.27 2.21 7.84
CA ALA A 377 22.87 3.61 7.75
C ALA A 377 21.77 3.96 8.76
N ALA A 378 20.76 3.09 8.93
CA ALA A 378 19.71 3.29 9.93
C ALA A 378 20.24 3.20 11.38
N GLU A 379 21.25 2.37 11.65
CA GLU A 379 21.92 2.31 12.95
C GLU A 379 22.66 3.62 13.26
N ILE A 380 23.42 4.15 12.29
CA ILE A 380 24.12 5.45 12.43
C ILE A 380 23.11 6.57 12.68
N LEU A 381 22.02 6.62 11.91
CA LEU A 381 20.95 7.60 12.06
C LEU A 381 20.29 7.56 13.45
N CYS A 382 20.15 6.37 14.06
CA CYS A 382 19.66 6.27 15.43
C CYS A 382 20.56 7.02 16.42
N GLY A 383 21.88 7.03 16.20
CA GLY A 383 22.85 7.81 17.00
C GLY A 383 22.64 9.33 16.89
N ASP A 384 22.13 9.80 15.74
CA ASP A 384 21.80 11.19 15.47
C ASP A 384 20.32 11.54 15.78
N ASN A 385 19.61 10.68 16.50
CA ASN A 385 18.17 10.81 16.79
C ASN A 385 17.27 10.89 15.56
N VAL A 386 17.68 10.29 14.45
CA VAL A 386 16.88 10.16 13.23
C VAL A 386 16.49 8.71 13.00
N PHE A 387 15.20 8.44 12.92
CA PHE A 387 14.64 7.10 12.80
C PHE A 387 13.90 6.96 11.48
N VAL A 388 14.40 6.06 10.65
CA VAL A 388 13.84 5.69 9.32
C VAL A 388 13.66 4.18 9.26
N VAL A 389 12.99 3.69 8.22
CA VAL A 389 12.78 2.24 8.03
C VAL A 389 13.79 1.71 7.00
N PRO A 390 14.72 0.83 7.40
CA PRO A 390 15.58 0.15 6.45
C PRO A 390 14.79 -0.88 5.64
N GLN A 391 14.96 -0.86 4.32
CA GLN A 391 14.37 -1.77 3.36
C GLN A 391 15.47 -2.50 2.59
N ALA A 392 15.10 -3.43 1.70
CA ALA A 392 16.09 -4.24 0.97
C ALA A 392 17.04 -3.40 0.09
N ARG A 393 16.57 -2.28 -0.47
CA ARG A 393 17.29 -1.45 -1.44
C ARG A 393 17.71 -0.08 -0.91
N GLY A 394 17.34 0.26 0.32
CA GLY A 394 17.63 1.59 0.87
C GLY A 394 16.83 1.91 2.12
N LEU A 395 16.58 3.18 2.33
CA LEU A 395 15.84 3.71 3.46
C LEU A 395 14.50 4.25 2.99
N ARG A 396 13.48 4.13 3.85
CA ARG A 396 12.19 4.80 3.66
C ARG A 396 12.04 5.91 4.68
N PHE A 397 11.87 7.14 4.21
CA PHE A 397 11.50 8.30 4.98
C PHE A 397 10.00 8.59 4.84
N SER A 398 9.33 8.96 5.95
CA SER A 398 7.89 9.23 5.99
C SER A 398 7.64 10.72 6.30
N PRO A 399 7.57 11.61 5.30
CA PRO A 399 7.30 13.04 5.51
C PRO A 399 5.95 13.29 6.19
N CYS A 400 4.97 12.40 6.04
CA CYS A 400 3.68 12.52 6.72
C CYS A 400 3.77 12.46 8.25
N ALA A 401 4.82 11.85 8.82
CA ALA A 401 4.99 11.61 10.24
C ALA A 401 5.88 12.63 10.96
N VAL A 402 6.39 13.63 10.25
CA VAL A 402 7.32 14.64 10.80
C VAL A 402 6.89 16.05 10.39
N THR A 403 7.32 17.05 11.16
CA THR A 403 7.04 18.45 10.85
C THR A 403 7.77 18.93 9.60
N THR A 404 7.30 20.01 9.00
CA THR A 404 7.96 20.64 7.82
C THR A 404 9.42 21.01 8.13
N GLU A 405 9.70 21.51 9.32
CA GLU A 405 11.07 21.85 9.77
C GLU A 405 11.97 20.60 9.80
N LYS A 406 11.48 19.48 10.31
CA LYS A 406 12.23 18.21 10.33
C LYS A 406 12.43 17.64 8.93
N CYS A 407 11.50 17.84 8.01
CA CYS A 407 11.69 17.50 6.59
C CYS A 407 12.84 18.29 5.96
N LEU A 408 13.04 19.53 6.36
CA LEU A 408 14.16 20.36 5.89
C LEU A 408 15.51 19.91 6.48
N ARG A 409 15.53 19.45 7.74
CA ARG A 409 16.78 19.06 8.43
C ARG A 409 17.28 17.65 8.08
N ALA A 410 16.37 16.74 7.80
CA ALA A 410 16.67 15.32 7.67
C ALA A 410 17.62 14.98 6.50
N PRO A 411 17.53 15.57 5.29
CA PRO A 411 18.30 15.12 4.14
C PRO A 411 19.81 15.15 4.33
N GLU A 412 20.36 16.22 4.92
CA GLU A 412 21.81 16.33 5.15
C GLU A 412 22.30 15.29 6.16
N ILE A 413 21.52 15.03 7.22
CA ILE A 413 21.86 14.02 8.23
C ILE A 413 21.85 12.63 7.59
N ILE A 414 20.83 12.33 6.77
CA ILE A 414 20.71 11.05 6.08
C ILE A 414 21.85 10.85 5.08
N ARG A 415 22.21 11.87 4.31
CA ARG A 415 23.33 11.80 3.37
C ARG A 415 24.64 11.40 4.07
N ARG A 416 24.99 12.09 5.15
CA ARG A 416 26.21 11.79 5.94
C ARG A 416 26.21 10.39 6.52
N ALA A 417 25.05 9.92 7.01
CA ALA A 417 24.93 8.57 7.56
C ALA A 417 25.12 7.49 6.49
N ILE A 418 24.59 7.71 5.28
CA ILE A 418 24.80 6.81 4.14
C ILE A 418 26.28 6.76 3.75
N GLU A 419 26.94 7.90 3.57
CA GLU A 419 28.35 7.99 3.24
C GLU A 419 29.21 7.25 4.27
N LYS A 420 28.99 7.51 5.56
CA LYS A 420 29.69 6.81 6.64
C LYS A 420 29.44 5.30 6.63
N SER A 421 28.22 4.87 6.35
CA SER A 421 27.87 3.43 6.27
C SER A 421 28.59 2.71 5.13
N GLU A 422 28.90 3.42 4.04
CA GLU A 422 29.62 2.88 2.88
C GLU A 422 31.13 2.88 3.09
N GLU A 423 31.70 3.82 3.85
CA GLU A 423 33.12 3.88 4.22
C GLU A 423 33.51 2.77 5.19
N GLU A 424 32.69 2.49 6.20
CA GLU A 424 32.92 1.45 7.21
C GLU A 424 32.82 0.01 6.62
N THR A 425 32.41 -0.14 5.37
CA THR A 425 32.22 -1.45 4.70
C THR A 425 33.29 -1.73 3.66
N LYS A 426 34.18 -0.75 3.38
CA LYS A 426 35.37 -0.92 2.56
C LYS A 426 36.52 -1.46 3.37
#